data_f0dae80c97598f553e69def56b87ec45
#
_entry.id   f0dae80c97598f553e69def56b87ec45
#
_cell.length_a   1.000
_cell.length_b   1.000
_cell.length_c   1.000
_cell.angle_alpha   90.00
_cell.angle_beta   90.00
_cell.angle_gamma   90.00
#
_symmetry.space_group_name_H-M   'P 1'
#
loop_
_entity.id
_entity.type
_entity.pdbx_description
1 polymer ?
#
loop_
_entity_poly.entity_id
_entity_poly.type
_entity_poly.pdbx_seq_one_letter_code
_entity_poly.pdbx_strand_id
1 'polypeptide(L)'
;MKIVVLERNSVGTDIPVDYSELGEVTYYENTVTIEEVAERIKDADIVVANKAPMREESLKDAPNVKLICEFATGFDNVDIAYCKSRGIRVANVVDYSTAMVAQHTFALAFYVSQKLRHYDDYVKGGAYAAQSRFSNFDVPFTELDGKTWGIIGMGNIGRRVARIAESFGCKVIFHSVTGHSKVTEYEQVDFDTLLAESDYLSLHCP
;
A
#
# COMPACT_ATOMS: atom_id res chain seq x y z
N MET A 1 12.56 -29.75 -5.84
CA MET A 1 12.33 -28.56 -4.98
C MET A 1 10.83 -28.41 -4.81
N LYS A 2 10.35 -28.27 -3.57
CA LYS A 2 8.93 -28.11 -3.28
C LYS A 2 8.62 -26.62 -2.99
N ILE A 3 7.72 -26.05 -3.75
CA ILE A 3 7.29 -24.67 -3.65
C ILE A 3 5.84 -24.64 -3.19
N VAL A 4 5.55 -23.86 -2.15
CA VAL A 4 4.19 -23.68 -1.65
C VAL A 4 3.79 -22.21 -1.80
N VAL A 5 2.71 -21.96 -2.53
CA VAL A 5 2.09 -20.65 -2.68
C VAL A 5 0.87 -20.60 -1.76
N LEU A 6 0.93 -19.78 -0.70
CA LEU A 6 -0.05 -19.79 0.37
C LEU A 6 -1.31 -18.96 0.06
N GLU A 7 -1.20 -17.99 -0.86
CA GLU A 7 -2.26 -16.99 -1.09
C GLU A 7 -2.34 -16.64 -2.58
N ARG A 8 -2.67 -17.64 -3.44
CA ARG A 8 -2.77 -17.43 -4.89
C ARG A 8 -3.76 -16.32 -5.27
N ASN A 9 -4.84 -16.16 -4.52
CA ASN A 9 -5.86 -15.13 -4.76
C ASN A 9 -5.44 -13.71 -4.34
N SER A 10 -4.27 -13.55 -3.70
CA SER A 10 -3.73 -12.23 -3.37
C SER A 10 -3.17 -11.45 -4.57
N VAL A 11 -3.00 -12.12 -5.70
CA VAL A 11 -2.68 -11.51 -6.99
C VAL A 11 -3.83 -11.77 -7.97
N GLY A 12 -4.06 -10.82 -8.88
CA GLY A 12 -5.18 -10.92 -9.85
C GLY A 12 -5.17 -12.22 -10.64
N THR A 13 -6.35 -12.71 -10.98
CA THR A 13 -6.52 -13.96 -11.75
C THR A 13 -5.99 -13.86 -13.17
N ASP A 14 -5.84 -12.65 -13.69
CA ASP A 14 -5.25 -12.30 -14.98
C ASP A 14 -3.71 -12.32 -14.97
N ILE A 15 -3.09 -12.39 -13.78
CA ILE A 15 -1.64 -12.48 -13.62
C ILE A 15 -1.25 -13.97 -13.57
N PRO A 16 -0.48 -14.47 -14.56
CA PRO A 16 -0.01 -15.83 -14.53
C PRO A 16 0.99 -16.00 -13.37
N VAL A 17 0.70 -16.94 -12.48
CA VAL A 17 1.62 -17.37 -11.41
C VAL A 17 1.88 -18.84 -11.65
N ASP A 18 2.97 -19.15 -12.33
CA ASP A 18 3.40 -20.51 -12.62
C ASP A 18 4.89 -20.67 -12.29
N TYR A 19 5.18 -21.56 -11.38
CA TYR A 19 6.54 -21.92 -10.96
C TYR A 19 6.88 -23.37 -11.25
N SER A 20 6.11 -24.06 -12.11
CA SER A 20 6.26 -25.47 -12.42
C SER A 20 7.64 -25.84 -13.00
N GLU A 21 8.28 -24.89 -13.73
CA GLU A 21 9.65 -25.08 -14.24
C GLU A 21 10.71 -25.14 -13.14
N LEU A 22 10.41 -24.61 -11.93
CA LEU A 22 11.33 -24.57 -10.79
C LEU A 22 11.20 -25.81 -9.89
N GLY A 23 10.11 -26.55 -9.97
CA GLY A 23 9.87 -27.71 -9.14
C GLY A 23 8.41 -28.11 -8.97
N GLU A 24 8.15 -28.93 -7.96
CA GLU A 24 6.79 -29.29 -7.56
C GLU A 24 6.12 -28.13 -6.83
N VAL A 25 4.98 -27.67 -7.33
CA VAL A 25 4.30 -26.48 -6.80
C VAL A 25 2.92 -26.85 -6.25
N THR A 26 2.64 -26.44 -5.02
CA THR A 26 1.32 -26.53 -4.41
C THR A 26 0.75 -25.12 -4.24
N TYR A 27 -0.47 -24.89 -4.72
CA TYR A 27 -1.17 -23.62 -4.62
C TYR A 27 -2.33 -23.71 -3.64
N TYR A 28 -2.42 -22.76 -2.72
CA TYR A 28 -3.57 -22.52 -1.88
C TYR A 28 -4.17 -21.16 -2.23
N GLU A 29 -5.49 -21.08 -2.30
CA GLU A 29 -6.19 -19.85 -2.64
C GLU A 29 -6.02 -18.79 -1.54
N ASN A 30 -6.08 -19.23 -0.28
CA ASN A 30 -5.95 -18.36 0.89
C ASN A 30 -5.37 -19.16 2.07
N THR A 31 -4.59 -18.48 2.95
CA THR A 31 -4.03 -19.03 4.19
C THR A 31 -4.02 -17.94 5.24
N VAL A 32 -4.71 -18.14 6.36
CA VAL A 32 -4.97 -17.06 7.33
C VAL A 32 -4.34 -17.33 8.69
N THR A 33 -4.31 -18.60 9.14
CA THR A 33 -3.89 -18.91 10.50
C THR A 33 -2.47 -19.51 10.55
N ILE A 34 -1.85 -19.42 11.72
CA ILE A 34 -0.53 -20.00 12.00
C ILE A 34 -0.56 -21.51 11.77
N GLU A 35 -1.64 -22.17 12.19
CA GLU A 35 -1.81 -23.62 12.08
C GLU A 35 -1.93 -24.05 10.62
N GLU A 36 -2.67 -23.31 9.79
CA GLU A 36 -2.75 -23.57 8.35
C GLU A 36 -1.39 -23.43 7.68
N VAL A 37 -0.64 -22.35 8.03
CA VAL A 37 0.71 -22.15 7.50
C VAL A 37 1.59 -23.35 7.89
N ALA A 38 1.67 -23.69 9.19
CA ALA A 38 2.49 -24.77 9.69
C ALA A 38 2.20 -26.12 9.00
N GLU A 39 0.91 -26.43 8.79
CA GLU A 39 0.49 -27.65 8.10
C GLU A 39 0.96 -27.67 6.63
N ARG A 40 0.76 -26.55 5.91
CA ARG A 40 0.96 -26.47 4.47
C ARG A 40 2.43 -26.42 4.06
N ILE A 41 3.31 -25.91 4.92
CA ILE A 41 4.74 -25.70 4.58
C ILE A 41 5.69 -26.76 5.13
N LYS A 42 5.19 -27.80 5.82
CA LYS A 42 6.01 -28.85 6.48
C LYS A 42 7.16 -29.36 5.63
N ASP A 43 6.90 -29.63 4.35
CA ASP A 43 7.85 -30.18 3.41
C ASP A 43 8.36 -29.17 2.37
N ALA A 44 8.01 -27.89 2.52
CA ALA A 44 8.37 -26.87 1.56
C ALA A 44 9.87 -26.50 1.62
N ASP A 45 10.48 -26.28 0.47
CA ASP A 45 11.79 -25.66 0.33
C ASP A 45 11.66 -24.13 0.19
N ILE A 46 10.62 -23.68 -0.54
CA ILE A 46 10.31 -22.27 -0.81
C ILE A 46 8.85 -22.02 -0.47
N VAL A 47 8.58 -20.90 0.20
CA VAL A 47 7.24 -20.43 0.50
C VAL A 47 7.01 -19.09 -0.19
N VAL A 48 5.88 -18.96 -0.87
CA VAL A 48 5.42 -17.69 -1.43
C VAL A 48 4.18 -17.25 -0.65
N ALA A 49 4.25 -16.08 -0.05
CA ALA A 49 3.21 -15.55 0.83
C ALA A 49 2.90 -14.07 0.54
N ASN A 50 1.87 -13.52 1.16
CA ASN A 50 1.54 -12.10 1.13
C ASN A 50 1.19 -11.58 2.52
N LYS A 51 0.22 -12.23 3.20
CA LYS A 51 -0.24 -11.86 4.56
C LYS A 51 -0.24 -13.04 5.52
N ALA A 52 -0.01 -14.25 5.02
CA ALA A 52 0.07 -15.45 5.86
C ALA A 52 1.14 -15.27 6.95
N PRO A 53 0.85 -15.64 8.22
CA PRO A 53 1.74 -15.35 9.34
C PRO A 53 2.96 -16.29 9.35
N MET A 54 4.10 -15.78 8.91
CA MET A 54 5.40 -16.47 8.87
C MET A 54 6.15 -16.21 10.18
N ARG A 55 5.69 -16.83 11.26
CA ARG A 55 6.22 -16.69 12.63
C ARG A 55 7.01 -17.93 13.06
N GLU A 56 7.67 -17.85 14.23
CA GLU A 56 8.34 -19.02 14.80
C GLU A 56 7.40 -20.22 14.89
N GLU A 57 6.17 -20.02 15.37
CA GLU A 57 5.18 -21.07 15.58
C GLU A 57 4.80 -21.78 14.27
N SER A 58 4.75 -21.08 13.16
CA SER A 58 4.44 -21.66 11.85
C SER A 58 5.67 -22.26 11.15
N LEU A 59 6.87 -21.77 11.45
CA LEU A 59 8.11 -22.15 10.75
C LEU A 59 8.92 -23.24 11.47
N LYS A 60 8.72 -23.46 12.78
CA LYS A 60 9.57 -24.36 13.60
C LYS A 60 9.60 -25.81 13.10
N ASP A 61 8.45 -26.29 12.59
CA ASP A 61 8.27 -27.66 12.11
C ASP A 61 8.45 -27.79 10.58
N ALA A 62 9.00 -26.76 9.92
CA ALA A 62 9.33 -26.74 8.50
C ALA A 62 10.85 -26.64 8.28
N PRO A 63 11.61 -27.76 8.47
CA PRO A 63 13.08 -27.75 8.49
C PRO A 63 13.71 -27.44 7.13
N ASN A 64 12.99 -27.67 6.05
CA ASN A 64 13.50 -27.54 4.68
C ASN A 64 13.37 -26.14 4.10
N VAL A 65 12.58 -25.25 4.71
CA VAL A 65 12.34 -23.90 4.20
C VAL A 65 13.64 -23.09 4.20
N LYS A 66 14.04 -22.61 3.03
CA LYS A 66 15.25 -21.82 2.78
C LYS A 66 14.98 -20.42 2.29
N LEU A 67 13.80 -20.20 1.72
CA LEU A 67 13.41 -18.92 1.13
C LEU A 67 11.92 -18.66 1.35
N ILE A 68 11.59 -17.44 1.77
CA ILE A 68 10.25 -16.89 1.79
C ILE A 68 10.21 -15.74 0.79
N CYS A 69 9.29 -15.77 -0.17
CA CYS A 69 9.05 -14.71 -1.15
C CYS A 69 7.71 -14.05 -0.83
N GLU A 70 7.72 -12.75 -0.58
CA GLU A 70 6.50 -11.97 -0.35
C GLU A 70 5.98 -11.37 -1.67
N PHE A 71 4.68 -11.57 -1.98
CA PHE A 71 3.97 -10.88 -3.07
C PHE A 71 3.63 -9.42 -2.70
N ALA A 72 4.40 -8.81 -1.82
CA ALA A 72 4.17 -7.49 -1.26
C ALA A 72 5.47 -6.73 -1.06
N THR A 73 5.36 -5.41 -0.85
CA THR A 73 6.47 -4.58 -0.35
C THR A 73 6.63 -4.74 1.17
N GLY A 74 5.52 -4.74 1.91
CA GLY A 74 5.53 -4.98 3.36
C GLY A 74 5.79 -6.44 3.69
N PHE A 75 6.50 -6.69 4.78
CA PHE A 75 6.85 -8.02 5.29
C PHE A 75 6.67 -8.12 6.81
N ASP A 76 5.77 -7.33 7.35
CA ASP A 76 5.40 -7.30 8.77
C ASP A 76 4.78 -8.61 9.28
N ASN A 77 4.27 -9.43 8.37
CA ASN A 77 3.82 -10.81 8.62
C ASN A 77 4.97 -11.81 8.83
N VAL A 78 6.23 -11.46 8.53
CA VAL A 78 7.39 -12.34 8.65
C VAL A 78 8.22 -12.03 9.88
N ASP A 79 8.54 -13.02 10.69
CA ASP A 79 9.53 -12.90 11.78
C ASP A 79 10.96 -12.96 11.19
N ILE A 80 11.49 -11.79 10.86
CA ILE A 80 12.82 -11.65 10.26
C ILE A 80 13.91 -12.14 11.21
N ALA A 81 13.76 -11.94 12.52
CA ALA A 81 14.77 -12.37 13.50
C ALA A 81 14.85 -13.90 13.56
N TYR A 82 13.70 -14.56 13.60
CA TYR A 82 13.61 -16.00 13.55
C TYR A 82 14.13 -16.57 12.22
N CYS A 83 13.69 -16.02 11.09
CA CYS A 83 14.19 -16.42 9.78
C CYS A 83 15.72 -16.35 9.69
N LYS A 84 16.30 -15.26 10.17
CA LYS A 84 17.77 -15.09 10.21
C LYS A 84 18.44 -16.14 11.09
N SER A 85 17.90 -16.47 12.25
CA SER A 85 18.45 -17.48 13.16
C SER A 85 18.47 -18.89 12.52
N ARG A 86 17.48 -19.15 11.64
CA ARG A 86 17.32 -20.41 10.90
C ARG A 86 18.06 -20.44 9.55
N GLY A 87 18.67 -19.33 9.13
CA GLY A 87 19.28 -19.20 7.80
C GLY A 87 18.26 -19.13 6.65
N ILE A 88 16.99 -18.82 6.94
CA ILE A 88 15.93 -18.63 5.95
C ILE A 88 16.09 -17.23 5.34
N ARG A 89 16.19 -17.15 4.02
CA ARG A 89 16.22 -15.88 3.30
C ARG A 89 14.80 -15.37 3.07
N VAL A 90 14.62 -14.06 3.14
CA VAL A 90 13.34 -13.40 2.86
C VAL A 90 13.55 -12.41 1.72
N ALA A 91 12.69 -12.45 0.72
CA ALA A 91 12.67 -11.54 -0.41
C ALA A 91 11.27 -10.94 -0.55
N ASN A 92 11.20 -9.65 -0.82
CA ASN A 92 9.96 -8.91 -1.07
C ASN A 92 10.03 -8.15 -2.40
N VAL A 93 8.91 -7.58 -2.85
CA VAL A 93 8.85 -6.77 -4.07
C VAL A 93 8.96 -5.30 -3.70
N VAL A 94 10.12 -4.70 -4.01
CA VAL A 94 10.40 -3.32 -3.66
C VAL A 94 9.85 -2.36 -4.72
N ASP A 95 9.22 -1.26 -4.28
CA ASP A 95 8.87 -0.09 -5.08
C ASP A 95 7.86 -0.29 -6.25
N TYR A 96 7.20 -1.44 -6.33
CA TYR A 96 6.24 -1.71 -7.43
C TYR A 96 4.98 -0.84 -7.37
N SER A 97 4.57 -0.41 -6.18
CA SER A 97 3.29 0.26 -5.93
C SER A 97 3.39 1.79 -5.81
N THR A 98 4.60 2.37 -5.78
CA THR A 98 4.80 3.79 -5.51
C THR A 98 3.99 4.71 -6.43
N ALA A 99 3.98 4.45 -7.73
CA ALA A 99 3.21 5.25 -8.68
C ALA A 99 1.70 5.06 -8.49
N MET A 100 1.26 3.81 -8.33
CA MET A 100 -0.15 3.47 -8.19
C MET A 100 -0.75 4.03 -6.89
N VAL A 101 -0.07 3.88 -5.76
CA VAL A 101 -0.55 4.41 -4.47
C VAL A 101 -0.61 5.94 -4.50
N ALA A 102 0.39 6.61 -5.05
CA ALA A 102 0.36 8.06 -5.20
C ALA A 102 -0.82 8.52 -6.09
N GLN A 103 -1.04 7.86 -7.23
CA GLN A 103 -2.18 8.14 -8.10
C GLN A 103 -3.51 7.97 -7.35
N HIS A 104 -3.66 6.86 -6.62
CA HIS A 104 -4.89 6.58 -5.87
C HIS A 104 -5.13 7.59 -4.74
N THR A 105 -4.07 8.06 -4.08
CA THR A 105 -4.14 9.13 -3.08
C THR A 105 -4.82 10.38 -3.66
N PHE A 106 -4.40 10.82 -4.86
CA PHE A 106 -5.02 11.98 -5.52
C PHE A 106 -6.43 11.68 -6.04
N ALA A 107 -6.69 10.46 -6.51
CA ALA A 107 -8.04 10.07 -6.91
C ALA A 107 -9.03 10.20 -5.75
N LEU A 108 -8.66 9.76 -4.55
CA LEU A 108 -9.47 9.93 -3.34
C LEU A 108 -9.59 11.40 -2.92
N ALA A 109 -8.48 12.15 -2.95
CA ALA A 109 -8.48 13.57 -2.62
C ALA A 109 -9.42 14.37 -3.54
N PHE A 110 -9.35 14.15 -4.85
CA PHE A 110 -10.24 14.79 -5.82
C PHE A 110 -11.69 14.34 -5.68
N TYR A 111 -11.92 13.06 -5.41
CA TYR A 111 -13.28 12.56 -5.20
C TYR A 111 -13.99 13.34 -4.06
N VAL A 112 -13.26 13.62 -2.98
CA VAL A 112 -13.80 14.36 -1.82
C VAL A 112 -13.83 15.86 -2.09
N SER A 113 -12.71 16.47 -2.52
CA SER A 113 -12.59 17.94 -2.67
C SER A 113 -13.45 18.49 -3.80
N GLN A 114 -13.54 17.80 -4.93
CA GLN A 114 -14.29 18.19 -6.12
C GLN A 114 -15.75 17.72 -6.08
N LYS A 115 -16.17 17.03 -5.00
CA LYS A 115 -17.55 16.49 -4.88
C LYS A 115 -17.97 15.64 -6.08
N LEU A 116 -17.03 14.83 -6.61
CA LEU A 116 -17.21 14.15 -7.89
C LEU A 116 -18.49 13.31 -7.95
N ARG A 117 -18.84 12.60 -6.88
CA ARG A 117 -20.08 11.83 -6.83
C ARG A 117 -21.32 12.71 -7.00
N HIS A 118 -21.37 13.85 -6.28
CA HIS A 118 -22.51 14.77 -6.36
C HIS A 118 -22.70 15.28 -7.78
N TYR A 119 -21.62 15.71 -8.42
CA TYR A 119 -21.71 16.24 -9.79
C TYR A 119 -21.96 15.19 -10.84
N ASP A 120 -21.46 13.95 -10.65
CA ASP A 120 -21.77 12.82 -11.51
C ASP A 120 -23.28 12.48 -11.45
N ASP A 121 -23.83 12.34 -10.24
CA ASP A 121 -25.25 12.10 -10.01
C ASP A 121 -26.14 13.25 -10.57
N TYR A 122 -25.70 14.49 -10.37
CA TYR A 122 -26.38 15.70 -10.84
C TYR A 122 -26.50 15.73 -12.38
N VAL A 123 -25.41 15.42 -13.08
CA VAL A 123 -25.41 15.39 -14.56
C VAL A 123 -26.21 14.19 -15.08
N LYS A 124 -25.94 12.99 -14.57
CA LYS A 124 -26.60 11.75 -15.01
C LYS A 124 -28.10 11.71 -14.68
N GLY A 125 -28.50 12.35 -13.57
CA GLY A 125 -29.91 12.49 -13.19
C GLY A 125 -30.68 13.50 -14.03
N GLY A 126 -30.03 14.20 -14.99
CA GLY A 126 -30.67 15.15 -15.90
C GLY A 126 -30.90 16.54 -15.30
N ALA A 127 -30.54 16.78 -14.03
CA ALA A 127 -30.72 18.07 -13.36
C ALA A 127 -29.93 19.18 -14.04
N TYR A 128 -28.74 18.90 -14.57
CA TYR A 128 -27.96 19.84 -15.35
C TYR A 128 -28.70 20.28 -16.63
N ALA A 129 -29.29 19.35 -17.36
CA ALA A 129 -30.00 19.64 -18.58
C ALA A 129 -31.33 20.38 -18.36
N ALA A 130 -31.95 20.19 -17.19
CA ALA A 130 -33.23 20.83 -16.83
C ALA A 130 -33.07 22.26 -16.31
N GLN A 131 -31.86 22.69 -15.90
CA GLN A 131 -31.63 24.05 -15.37
C GLN A 131 -31.48 25.09 -16.50
N SER A 132 -31.77 26.35 -16.19
CA SER A 132 -31.59 27.47 -17.12
C SER A 132 -30.18 28.11 -17.06
N ARG A 133 -29.42 27.85 -16.01
CA ARG A 133 -28.06 28.36 -15.83
C ARG A 133 -27.03 27.38 -16.42
N PHE A 134 -25.93 27.90 -16.96
CA PHE A 134 -24.80 27.05 -17.42
C PHE A 134 -23.93 26.51 -16.30
N SER A 135 -24.05 27.06 -15.07
CA SER A 135 -23.27 26.68 -13.90
C SER A 135 -24.15 26.24 -12.74
N ASN A 136 -23.65 25.36 -11.92
CA ASN A 136 -24.22 25.00 -10.62
C ASN A 136 -23.28 25.48 -9.49
N PHE A 137 -23.85 26.22 -8.53
CA PHE A 137 -23.12 26.73 -7.36
C PHE A 137 -23.70 26.22 -6.03
N ASP A 138 -24.59 25.23 -6.08
CA ASP A 138 -25.30 24.77 -4.89
C ASP A 138 -24.38 23.99 -3.93
N VAL A 139 -23.38 23.30 -4.48
CA VAL A 139 -22.40 22.57 -3.69
C VAL A 139 -20.98 23.06 -4.05
N PRO A 140 -20.34 23.83 -3.17
CA PRO A 140 -18.99 24.32 -3.43
C PRO A 140 -17.97 23.18 -3.38
N PHE A 141 -16.94 23.29 -4.20
CA PHE A 141 -15.76 22.45 -4.17
C PHE A 141 -14.50 23.29 -3.88
N THR A 142 -13.40 22.63 -3.56
CA THR A 142 -12.17 23.30 -3.09
C THR A 142 -11.03 23.03 -4.07
N GLU A 143 -10.30 24.07 -4.42
CA GLU A 143 -9.04 23.96 -5.16
C GLU A 143 -7.90 23.50 -4.23
N LEU A 144 -6.88 22.87 -4.80
CA LEU A 144 -5.67 22.49 -4.09
C LEU A 144 -4.64 23.62 -4.03
N ASP A 145 -4.70 24.57 -4.95
CA ASP A 145 -3.76 25.68 -5.03
C ASP A 145 -3.77 26.51 -3.73
N GLY A 146 -2.58 26.79 -3.20
CA GLY A 146 -2.40 27.50 -1.94
C GLY A 146 -2.77 26.71 -0.67
N LYS A 147 -3.16 25.44 -0.79
CA LYS A 147 -3.47 24.55 0.35
C LYS A 147 -2.22 23.90 0.92
N THR A 148 -2.29 23.49 2.19
CA THR A 148 -1.23 22.72 2.84
C THR A 148 -1.52 21.21 2.74
N TRP A 149 -0.59 20.48 2.16
CA TRP A 149 -0.64 19.03 2.11
C TRP A 149 0.32 18.42 3.14
N GLY A 150 -0.23 17.84 4.20
CA GLY A 150 0.52 17.13 5.24
C GLY A 150 0.75 15.66 4.85
N ILE A 151 1.95 15.18 5.14
CA ILE A 151 2.34 13.79 4.84
C ILE A 151 2.91 13.13 6.10
N ILE A 152 2.34 12.00 6.51
CA ILE A 152 2.95 11.13 7.52
C ILE A 152 3.74 10.03 6.80
N GLY A 153 5.07 10.06 6.93
CA GLY A 153 5.97 9.11 6.27
C GLY A 153 6.46 9.57 4.90
N MET A 154 7.71 10.08 4.86
CA MET A 154 8.34 10.61 3.64
C MET A 154 9.27 9.58 2.97
N GLY A 155 8.74 8.35 2.76
CA GLY A 155 9.37 7.28 1.97
C GLY A 155 9.18 7.49 0.46
N ASN A 156 9.32 6.44 -0.35
CA ASN A 156 9.16 6.52 -1.81
C ASN A 156 7.76 7.03 -2.20
N ILE A 157 6.71 6.51 -1.56
CA ILE A 157 5.33 6.93 -1.82
C ILE A 157 5.11 8.38 -1.38
N GLY A 158 5.46 8.72 -0.12
CA GLY A 158 5.30 10.09 0.39
C GLY A 158 5.99 11.14 -0.47
N ARG A 159 7.24 10.88 -0.90
CA ARG A 159 7.96 11.78 -1.82
C ARG A 159 7.31 11.89 -3.20
N ARG A 160 6.69 10.82 -3.69
CA ARG A 160 5.93 10.87 -4.96
C ARG A 160 4.67 11.72 -4.80
N VAL A 161 3.93 11.54 -3.69
CA VAL A 161 2.76 12.35 -3.35
C VAL A 161 3.15 13.82 -3.18
N ALA A 162 4.23 14.12 -2.46
CA ALA A 162 4.74 15.48 -2.26
C ALA A 162 4.93 16.22 -3.59
N ARG A 163 5.68 15.64 -4.53
CA ARG A 163 5.92 16.22 -5.86
C ARG A 163 4.64 16.48 -6.68
N ILE A 164 3.65 15.60 -6.53
CA ILE A 164 2.36 15.79 -7.21
C ILE A 164 1.57 16.91 -6.55
N ALA A 165 1.56 16.97 -5.20
CA ALA A 165 0.90 18.04 -4.45
C ALA A 165 1.47 19.43 -4.82
N GLU A 166 2.79 19.56 -4.88
CA GLU A 166 3.45 20.80 -5.36
C GLU A 166 3.02 21.18 -6.78
N SER A 167 2.85 20.20 -7.68
CA SER A 167 2.39 20.46 -9.04
C SER A 167 0.97 21.03 -9.11
N PHE A 168 0.18 20.87 -8.04
CA PHE A 168 -1.14 21.48 -7.84
C PHE A 168 -1.08 22.77 -7.00
N GLY A 169 0.11 23.30 -6.73
CA GLY A 169 0.27 24.54 -5.97
C GLY A 169 0.18 24.39 -4.45
N CYS A 170 0.21 23.17 -3.91
CA CYS A 170 0.19 22.97 -2.46
C CYS A 170 1.55 23.32 -1.81
N LYS A 171 1.50 23.92 -0.59
CA LYS A 171 2.62 23.84 0.35
C LYS A 171 2.67 22.40 0.90
N VAL A 172 3.85 21.77 0.90
CA VAL A 172 4.02 20.43 1.46
C VAL A 172 4.77 20.51 2.78
N ILE A 173 4.22 19.88 3.82
CA ILE A 173 4.86 19.64 5.11
C ILE A 173 4.78 18.16 5.46
N PHE A 174 5.70 17.65 6.25
CA PHE A 174 5.64 16.24 6.64
C PHE A 174 6.07 15.96 8.08
N HIS A 175 5.57 14.86 8.62
CA HIS A 175 6.02 14.28 9.88
C HIS A 175 6.74 12.95 9.65
N SER A 176 7.89 12.77 10.33
CA SER A 176 8.63 11.51 10.34
C SER A 176 8.31 10.73 11.61
N VAL A 177 7.63 9.59 11.48
CA VAL A 177 7.27 8.72 12.63
C VAL A 177 8.51 8.27 13.44
N THR A 178 9.63 8.04 12.76
CA THR A 178 10.90 7.63 13.42
C THR A 178 11.74 8.81 13.90
N GLY A 179 11.39 10.04 13.55
CA GLY A 179 12.16 11.24 13.81
C GLY A 179 13.45 11.39 12.96
N HIS A 180 13.82 10.38 12.19
CA HIS A 180 15.09 10.29 11.46
C HIS A 180 14.90 10.37 9.93
N SER A 181 14.24 11.41 9.43
CA SER A 181 14.18 11.62 7.99
C SER A 181 15.47 12.27 7.47
N LYS A 182 15.94 11.82 6.30
CA LYS A 182 17.03 12.45 5.54
C LYS A 182 16.52 13.38 4.43
N VAL A 183 15.22 13.58 4.37
CA VAL A 183 14.57 14.43 3.37
C VAL A 183 14.78 15.89 3.77
N THR A 184 15.31 16.70 2.88
CA THR A 184 15.62 18.12 3.07
C THR A 184 14.84 19.03 2.12
N GLU A 185 14.17 18.45 1.13
CA GLU A 185 13.41 19.17 0.10
C GLU A 185 12.07 19.71 0.61
N TYR A 186 11.57 19.16 1.74
CA TYR A 186 10.30 19.50 2.36
C TYR A 186 10.47 19.84 3.83
N GLU A 187 9.60 20.69 4.35
CA GLU A 187 9.60 21.08 5.75
C GLU A 187 9.14 19.93 6.65
N GLN A 188 10.02 19.45 7.53
CA GLN A 188 9.64 18.51 8.57
C GLN A 188 9.11 19.24 9.79
N VAL A 189 7.93 18.85 10.25
CA VAL A 189 7.27 19.43 11.43
C VAL A 189 6.96 18.35 12.47
N ASP A 190 6.66 18.76 13.70
CA ASP A 190 6.11 17.85 14.70
C ASP A 190 4.69 17.42 14.33
N PHE A 191 4.17 16.40 15.04
CA PHE A 191 2.89 15.81 14.72
C PHE A 191 1.70 16.77 14.94
N ASP A 192 1.74 17.55 16.00
CA ASP A 192 0.66 18.48 16.33
C ASP A 192 0.60 19.62 15.32
N THR A 193 1.74 20.18 14.94
CA THR A 193 1.84 21.17 13.87
C THR A 193 1.33 20.61 12.54
N LEU A 194 1.70 19.36 12.19
CA LEU A 194 1.20 18.74 10.98
C LEU A 194 -0.32 18.69 10.94
N LEU A 195 -0.95 18.24 12.05
CA LEU A 195 -2.41 18.15 12.15
C LEU A 195 -3.09 19.53 12.10
N ALA A 196 -2.49 20.53 12.72
CA ALA A 196 -3.05 21.87 12.81
C ALA A 196 -2.99 22.62 11.48
N GLU A 197 -1.92 22.44 10.69
CA GLU A 197 -1.68 23.21 9.47
C GLU A 197 -2.16 22.52 8.18
N SER A 198 -2.47 21.22 8.22
CA SER A 198 -2.84 20.48 7.02
C SER A 198 -4.30 20.72 6.62
N ASP A 199 -4.53 21.17 5.39
CA ASP A 199 -5.85 21.12 4.73
C ASP A 199 -6.15 19.71 4.23
N TYR A 200 -5.12 19.00 3.75
CA TYR A 200 -5.13 17.60 3.29
C TYR A 200 -4.05 16.84 4.02
N LEU A 201 -4.38 15.65 4.51
CA LEU A 201 -3.44 14.78 5.21
C LEU A 201 -3.45 13.40 4.58
N SER A 202 -2.27 12.88 4.28
CA SER A 202 -2.10 11.51 3.75
C SER A 202 -1.04 10.73 4.52
N LEU A 203 -1.32 9.42 4.70
CA LEU A 203 -0.47 8.50 5.47
C LEU A 203 0.25 7.54 4.52
N HIS A 204 1.58 7.53 4.59
CA HIS A 204 2.46 6.70 3.76
C HIS A 204 3.57 6.07 4.62
N CYS A 205 3.26 5.71 5.84
CA CYS A 205 4.12 4.96 6.78
C CYS A 205 3.55 3.54 6.99
N PRO A 206 4.38 2.60 7.47
CA PRO A 206 3.94 1.28 7.94
C PRO A 206 2.95 1.37 9.09
#